data_94dbf9ca2ad6ee08d042531cda8e293b
#
_entry.id   94dbf9ca2ad6ee08d042531cda8e293b
#
_cell.length_a   1.000
_cell.length_b   1.000
_cell.length_c   1.000
_cell.angle_alpha   90.00
_cell.angle_beta   90.00
_cell.angle_gamma   90.00
#
_symmetry.space_group_name_H-M   'P 1'
#
loop_
_entity.id
_entity.type
_entity.pdbx_description
1 polymer ?
#
loop_
_entity_poly.entity_id
_entity_poly.type
_entity_poly.pdbx_seq_one_letter_code
_entity_poly.pdbx_strand_id
1 'polypeptide(L)'
;ENILIDAGYKKVTLTWNNLDMAIEYIVDIGVDVEAEGKYTISSKFLTSYIALIQDAEVYVTLEKGGSITFATQSSETKFKWTSPEKFPTIPSIVTGQAISLNAREFKTAIEKTLFSTADGSVRPMLAGIYMRSINGELIFASTDSFRLSEFRIRPETTVAHNPIIIPEKAANELSRLLTDDVKAIEICTHESQLLAIVGPIRLTSRLLAGKFPDYEWFFPSEYRSKSVVLRSEFVNALKQANLVARQNNFNTRIRSKHEGKIEVSTGDTEIGASIVSISGSVEWQEDIIGVNSEYLLQALSVIRE
;
A
#
# COMPACT_ATOMS: atom_id res chain seq x y z
N GLU A 1 18.03 8.37 -9.53
CA GLU A 1 17.32 7.35 -10.29
C GLU A 1 16.58 8.01 -11.45
N ASN A 2 16.47 7.30 -12.57
CA ASN A 2 15.98 7.86 -13.82
C ASN A 2 14.62 7.30 -14.21
N ILE A 3 13.88 8.04 -15.03
CA ILE A 3 12.72 7.59 -15.77
C ILE A 3 13.17 7.34 -17.21
N LEU A 4 12.80 6.19 -17.76
CA LEU A 4 12.91 5.90 -19.18
C LEU A 4 11.68 6.47 -19.88
N ILE A 5 11.92 7.24 -20.93
CA ILE A 5 10.89 7.71 -21.86
C ILE A 5 11.12 6.98 -23.17
N ASP A 6 10.10 6.24 -23.61
CA ASP A 6 10.10 5.48 -24.85
C ASP A 6 9.00 6.06 -25.76
N ALA A 7 9.41 6.87 -26.72
CA ALA A 7 8.53 7.42 -27.74
C ALA A 7 8.49 6.47 -28.93
N GLY A 8 7.38 5.77 -29.09
CA GLY A 8 7.09 4.89 -30.22
C GLY A 8 5.94 5.42 -31.07
N TYR A 9 5.53 4.66 -32.10
CA TYR A 9 4.45 5.07 -32.99
C TYR A 9 3.16 5.34 -32.22
N LYS A 10 2.72 6.62 -32.22
CA LYS A 10 1.47 7.10 -31.56
C LYS A 10 1.35 6.85 -30.07
N LYS A 11 2.42 6.58 -29.36
CA LYS A 11 2.41 6.39 -27.91
C LYS A 11 3.73 6.79 -27.28
N VAL A 12 3.68 7.21 -26.03
CA VAL A 12 4.84 7.40 -25.17
C VAL A 12 4.67 6.53 -23.94
N THR A 13 5.72 5.77 -23.61
CA THR A 13 5.75 4.99 -22.37
C THR A 13 6.75 5.61 -21.40
N LEU A 14 6.30 5.96 -20.22
CA LEU A 14 7.14 6.42 -19.13
C LEU A 14 7.38 5.25 -18.18
N THR A 15 8.62 4.89 -17.95
CA THR A 15 8.98 3.75 -17.10
C THR A 15 9.87 4.17 -15.95
N TRP A 16 9.47 3.81 -14.75
CA TRP A 16 10.28 3.86 -13.55
C TRP A 16 10.60 2.45 -13.07
N ASN A 17 11.83 2.20 -12.60
CA ASN A 17 12.27 0.88 -12.16
C ASN A 17 13.33 0.99 -11.06
N ASN A 18 13.18 0.22 -9.98
CA ASN A 18 14.14 0.10 -8.87
C ASN A 18 14.68 -1.32 -8.67
N LEU A 19 14.51 -2.21 -9.65
CA LEU A 19 14.88 -3.62 -9.68
C LEU A 19 13.91 -4.57 -8.93
N ASP A 20 13.23 -4.10 -7.92
CA ASP A 20 12.22 -4.88 -7.19
C ASP A 20 10.81 -4.62 -7.74
N MET A 21 10.59 -3.40 -8.22
CA MET A 21 9.32 -2.96 -8.78
C MET A 21 9.55 -2.02 -9.95
N ALA A 22 8.70 -2.12 -10.96
CA ALA A 22 8.65 -1.18 -12.07
C ALA A 22 7.23 -0.70 -12.31
N ILE A 23 7.11 0.56 -12.72
CA ILE A 23 5.84 1.19 -13.11
C ILE A 23 6.00 1.73 -14.52
N GLU A 24 5.12 1.30 -15.40
CA GLU A 24 4.99 1.81 -16.76
C GLU A 24 3.68 2.58 -16.88
N TYR A 25 3.75 3.78 -17.39
CA TYR A 25 2.60 4.59 -17.76
C TYR A 25 2.56 4.78 -19.27
N ILE A 26 1.51 4.27 -19.91
CA ILE A 26 1.34 4.31 -21.36
C ILE A 26 0.43 5.48 -21.71
N VAL A 27 0.95 6.44 -22.46
CA VAL A 27 0.20 7.60 -22.96
C VAL A 27 0.00 7.40 -24.45
N ASP A 28 -1.25 7.20 -24.86
CA ASP A 28 -1.66 6.98 -26.25
C ASP A 28 -2.74 7.97 -26.72
N ILE A 29 -3.21 8.84 -25.82
CA ILE A 29 -4.19 9.89 -26.07
C ILE A 29 -3.52 11.26 -25.89
N GLY A 30 -3.73 12.16 -26.85
CA GLY A 30 -3.17 13.52 -26.80
C GLY A 30 -1.64 13.56 -27.00
N VAL A 31 -1.08 12.54 -27.65
CA VAL A 31 0.33 12.43 -27.96
C VAL A 31 0.53 12.38 -29.46
N ASP A 32 1.40 13.24 -29.97
CA ASP A 32 1.91 13.19 -31.34
C ASP A 32 3.41 12.92 -31.31
N VAL A 33 3.85 11.86 -31.98
CA VAL A 33 5.24 11.42 -32.03
C VAL A 33 5.77 11.56 -33.44
N GLU A 34 6.53 12.63 -33.69
CA GLU A 34 7.16 12.90 -34.99
C GLU A 34 8.37 12.00 -35.25
N ALA A 35 9.10 11.64 -34.18
CA ALA A 35 10.28 10.79 -34.25
C ALA A 35 10.35 9.82 -33.07
N GLU A 36 10.55 8.54 -33.37
CA GLU A 36 10.71 7.51 -32.35
C GLU A 36 12.08 7.61 -31.65
N GLY A 37 12.12 7.31 -30.38
CA GLY A 37 13.36 7.32 -29.61
C GLY A 37 13.21 6.93 -28.16
N LYS A 38 14.35 6.54 -27.55
CA LYS A 38 14.43 6.17 -26.14
C LYS A 38 15.51 6.95 -25.43
N TYR A 39 15.21 7.45 -24.25
CA TYR A 39 16.17 8.18 -23.43
C TYR A 39 15.77 8.11 -21.97
N THR A 40 16.74 8.36 -21.08
CA THR A 40 16.49 8.40 -19.65
C THR A 40 16.80 9.76 -19.07
N ILE A 41 15.98 10.21 -18.15
CA ILE A 41 16.10 11.50 -17.47
C ILE A 41 15.95 11.30 -15.96
N SER A 42 16.61 12.16 -15.17
CA SER A 42 16.46 12.14 -13.71
C SER A 42 14.97 12.32 -13.30
N SER A 43 14.43 11.35 -12.56
CA SER A 43 13.05 11.39 -12.05
C SER A 43 12.80 12.63 -11.22
N LYS A 44 13.75 12.98 -10.35
CA LYS A 44 13.62 14.15 -9.45
C LYS A 44 13.47 15.45 -10.23
N PHE A 45 14.27 15.65 -11.26
CA PHE A 45 14.18 16.86 -12.07
C PHE A 45 12.93 16.90 -12.93
N LEU A 46 12.57 15.78 -13.57
CA LEU A 46 11.39 15.70 -14.42
C LEU A 46 10.12 15.97 -13.61
N THR A 47 9.93 15.31 -12.47
CA THR A 47 8.74 15.49 -11.62
C THR A 47 8.66 16.90 -11.06
N SER A 48 9.79 17.49 -10.63
CA SER A 48 9.79 18.88 -10.14
C SER A 48 9.47 19.87 -11.25
N TYR A 49 9.95 19.64 -12.47
CA TYR A 49 9.69 20.51 -13.61
C TYR A 49 8.24 20.43 -14.06
N ILE A 50 7.70 19.22 -14.25
CA ILE A 50 6.30 19.02 -14.67
C ILE A 50 5.31 19.64 -13.67
N ALA A 51 5.60 19.56 -12.38
CA ALA A 51 4.76 20.16 -11.35
C ALA A 51 4.67 21.71 -11.43
N LEU A 52 5.59 22.35 -12.13
CA LEU A 52 5.62 23.81 -12.32
C LEU A 52 5.03 24.25 -13.66
N ILE A 53 4.82 23.33 -14.61
CA ILE A 53 4.23 23.64 -15.91
C ILE A 53 2.73 23.93 -15.72
N GLN A 54 2.28 25.05 -16.30
CA GLN A 54 0.87 25.45 -16.32
C GLN A 54 0.26 25.34 -17.72
N ASP A 55 1.10 25.20 -18.75
CA ASP A 55 0.68 25.07 -20.14
C ASP A 55 0.07 23.70 -20.41
N ALA A 56 -0.91 23.65 -21.33
CA ALA A 56 -1.60 22.43 -21.70
C ALA A 56 -0.78 21.50 -22.60
N GLU A 57 0.20 22.05 -23.30
CA GLU A 57 1.04 21.32 -24.28
C GLU A 57 2.51 21.44 -23.93
N VAL A 58 3.22 20.33 -24.06
CA VAL A 58 4.67 20.25 -23.85
C VAL A 58 5.31 19.58 -25.06
N TYR A 59 6.19 20.31 -25.72
CA TYR A 59 6.99 19.81 -26.84
C TYR A 59 8.31 19.25 -26.30
N VAL A 60 8.60 18.01 -26.65
CA VAL A 60 9.79 17.31 -26.16
C VAL A 60 10.69 17.01 -27.35
N THR A 61 11.90 17.58 -27.38
CA THR A 61 12.85 17.43 -28.48
C THR A 61 14.18 16.85 -27.99
N LEU A 62 14.61 15.78 -28.66
CA LEU A 62 15.95 15.19 -28.47
C LEU A 62 16.97 15.92 -29.35
N GLU A 63 17.99 16.49 -28.72
CA GLU A 63 19.04 17.18 -29.45
C GLU A 63 20.26 16.29 -29.68
N LYS A 64 20.90 16.48 -30.83
CA LYS A 64 22.22 15.90 -31.12
C LYS A 64 23.25 16.49 -30.15
N GLY A 65 23.64 15.77 -29.13
CA GLY A 65 24.59 16.27 -28.12
C GLY A 65 24.27 15.91 -26.69
N GLY A 66 23.25 15.07 -26.50
CA GLY A 66 22.95 14.51 -25.16
C GLY A 66 22.07 15.40 -24.31
N SER A 67 21.31 16.31 -24.89
CA SER A 67 20.29 17.12 -24.22
C SER A 67 18.88 16.84 -24.76
N ILE A 68 17.92 17.01 -23.88
CA ILE A 68 16.49 16.96 -24.16
C ILE A 68 15.88 18.30 -23.75
N THR A 69 15.13 18.87 -24.66
CA THR A 69 14.44 20.14 -24.46
C THR A 69 12.97 19.89 -24.23
N PHE A 70 12.44 20.44 -23.14
CA PHE A 70 11.02 20.56 -22.87
C PHE A 70 10.62 22.00 -23.11
N ALA A 71 9.78 22.24 -24.11
CA ALA A 71 9.29 23.56 -24.46
C ALA A 71 7.77 23.64 -24.30
N THR A 72 7.29 24.76 -23.79
CA THR A 72 5.89 25.14 -23.73
C THR A 72 5.71 26.50 -24.43
N GLN A 73 4.51 27.06 -24.43
CA GLN A 73 4.29 28.44 -24.93
C GLN A 73 5.07 29.48 -24.11
N SER A 74 5.27 29.22 -22.81
CA SER A 74 5.83 30.20 -21.86
C SER A 74 7.26 29.87 -21.40
N SER A 75 7.76 28.67 -21.62
CA SER A 75 9.05 28.24 -21.10
C SER A 75 9.78 27.25 -22.00
N GLU A 76 11.10 27.27 -21.90
CA GLU A 76 11.98 26.26 -22.50
C GLU A 76 13.02 25.83 -21.46
N THR A 77 13.13 24.51 -21.23
CA THR A 77 14.08 23.97 -20.27
C THR A 77 14.83 22.79 -20.89
N LYS A 78 16.14 22.82 -20.75
CA LYS A 78 17.06 21.81 -21.24
C LYS A 78 17.59 20.92 -20.11
N PHE A 79 17.46 19.62 -20.28
CA PHE A 79 18.03 18.62 -19.39
C PHE A 79 19.09 17.79 -20.12
N LYS A 80 20.07 17.28 -19.37
CA LYS A 80 20.96 16.23 -19.87
C LYS A 80 20.24 14.88 -19.73
N TRP A 81 20.26 14.10 -20.79
CA TRP A 81 19.78 12.73 -20.76
C TRP A 81 20.95 11.73 -20.66
N THR A 82 20.66 10.51 -20.23
CA THR A 82 21.60 9.39 -20.21
C THR A 82 21.13 8.27 -21.12
N SER A 83 22.09 7.49 -21.66
CA SER A 83 21.76 6.36 -22.53
C SER A 83 20.81 5.38 -21.86
N PRO A 84 19.75 4.94 -22.54
CA PRO A 84 18.80 3.94 -22.02
C PRO A 84 19.41 2.55 -21.89
N GLU A 85 20.61 2.29 -22.45
CA GLU A 85 21.28 0.98 -22.41
C GLU A 85 21.54 0.47 -20.99
N LYS A 86 21.69 1.38 -20.02
CA LYS A 86 21.89 1.04 -18.60
C LYS A 86 20.61 1.00 -17.80
N PHE A 87 19.46 1.28 -18.44
CA PHE A 87 18.18 1.21 -17.75
C PHE A 87 17.78 -0.26 -17.54
N PRO A 88 17.38 -0.65 -16.34
CA PRO A 88 17.03 -2.06 -16.07
C PRO A 88 15.86 -2.53 -16.94
N THR A 89 16.01 -3.70 -17.55
CA THR A 89 14.92 -4.34 -18.28
C THR A 89 13.85 -4.84 -17.33
N ILE A 90 12.59 -4.57 -17.67
CA ILE A 90 11.46 -5.16 -16.97
C ILE A 90 11.21 -6.53 -17.59
N PRO A 91 11.17 -7.61 -16.77
CA PRO A 91 10.78 -8.91 -17.28
C PRO A 91 9.35 -8.86 -17.85
N SER A 92 9.16 -9.34 -19.07
CA SER A 92 7.82 -9.47 -19.62
C SER A 92 7.10 -10.61 -18.92
N ILE A 93 6.06 -10.30 -18.16
CA ILE A 93 5.14 -11.30 -17.65
C ILE A 93 4.20 -11.66 -18.81
N VAL A 94 4.31 -12.90 -19.30
CA VAL A 94 3.30 -13.42 -20.21
C VAL A 94 1.99 -13.44 -19.44
N THR A 95 1.01 -12.67 -19.91
CA THR A 95 -0.31 -12.58 -19.29
C THR A 95 -0.95 -13.98 -19.31
N GLY A 96 -0.79 -14.69 -18.17
CA GLY A 96 -1.52 -15.90 -17.88
C GLY A 96 -2.99 -15.59 -17.53
N GLN A 97 -3.60 -16.36 -16.65
CA GLN A 97 -4.93 -16.02 -16.14
C GLN A 97 -4.90 -14.69 -15.37
N ALA A 98 -5.39 -13.63 -16.02
CA ALA A 98 -5.63 -12.37 -15.37
C ALA A 98 -6.88 -12.48 -14.48
N ILE A 99 -6.78 -11.99 -13.26
CA ILE A 99 -7.90 -11.86 -12.35
C ILE A 99 -8.35 -10.41 -12.39
N SER A 100 -9.58 -10.16 -12.78
CA SER A 100 -10.18 -8.84 -12.70
C SER A 100 -10.89 -8.67 -11.35
N LEU A 101 -10.54 -7.62 -10.62
CA LEU A 101 -11.07 -7.30 -9.31
C LEU A 101 -11.64 -5.89 -9.28
N ASN A 102 -12.63 -5.66 -8.43
CA ASN A 102 -13.12 -4.32 -8.15
C ASN A 102 -12.00 -3.51 -7.49
N ALA A 103 -11.65 -2.36 -8.07
CA ALA A 103 -10.52 -1.53 -7.62
C ALA A 103 -10.70 -1.03 -6.19
N ARG A 104 -11.91 -0.63 -5.80
CA ARG A 104 -12.22 -0.12 -4.47
C ARG A 104 -12.14 -1.21 -3.40
N GLU A 105 -12.62 -2.42 -3.71
CA GLU A 105 -12.53 -3.55 -2.78
C GLU A 105 -11.09 -4.00 -2.59
N PHE A 106 -10.32 -4.08 -3.68
CA PHE A 106 -8.90 -4.43 -3.62
C PHE A 106 -8.09 -3.38 -2.84
N LYS A 107 -8.31 -2.09 -3.11
CA LYS A 107 -7.72 -1.00 -2.32
C LYS A 107 -8.06 -1.12 -0.85
N THR A 108 -9.33 -1.35 -0.53
CA THR A 108 -9.78 -1.54 0.85
C THR A 108 -9.08 -2.71 1.51
N ALA A 109 -8.91 -3.84 0.80
CA ALA A 109 -8.20 -4.99 1.32
C ALA A 109 -6.73 -4.68 1.65
N ILE A 110 -6.05 -3.94 0.76
CA ILE A 110 -4.69 -3.45 1.02
C ILE A 110 -4.67 -2.56 2.27
N GLU A 111 -5.49 -1.50 2.31
CA GLU A 111 -5.51 -0.54 3.41
C GLU A 111 -5.80 -1.19 4.77
N LYS A 112 -6.71 -2.18 4.78
CA LYS A 112 -7.11 -2.91 5.99
C LYS A 112 -6.04 -3.88 6.51
N THR A 113 -5.05 -4.23 5.68
CA THR A 113 -4.02 -5.21 6.07
C THR A 113 -2.62 -4.61 6.13
N LEU A 114 -2.31 -3.61 5.32
CA LEU A 114 -0.96 -3.07 5.16
C LEU A 114 -0.31 -2.60 6.47
N PHE A 115 -1.10 -2.03 7.40
CA PHE A 115 -0.58 -1.47 8.65
C PHE A 115 0.04 -2.50 9.61
N SER A 116 -0.23 -3.79 9.42
CA SER A 116 0.28 -4.87 10.26
C SER A 116 1.41 -5.69 9.62
N THR A 117 1.98 -5.24 8.50
CA THR A 117 3.18 -5.84 7.92
C THR A 117 4.39 -5.64 8.84
N ALA A 118 5.35 -6.57 8.79
CA ALA A 118 6.59 -6.48 9.54
C ALA A 118 7.63 -5.62 8.81
N ASP A 119 8.58 -5.08 9.58
CA ASP A 119 9.86 -4.66 8.99
C ASP A 119 10.59 -5.91 8.45
N GLY A 120 10.93 -5.89 7.17
CA GLY A 120 11.49 -7.03 6.45
C GLY A 120 12.89 -7.47 6.87
N SER A 121 13.52 -6.81 7.84
CA SER A 121 14.90 -7.08 8.26
C SER A 121 15.11 -8.46 8.89
N VAL A 122 14.14 -8.95 9.67
CA VAL A 122 14.23 -10.21 10.42
C VAL A 122 13.46 -11.34 9.75
N ARG A 123 12.28 -11.05 9.25
CA ARG A 123 11.37 -12.02 8.62
C ARG A 123 10.83 -11.49 7.29
N PRO A 124 11.59 -11.62 6.19
CA PRO A 124 11.20 -11.03 4.90
C PRO A 124 9.81 -11.44 4.43
N MET A 125 9.35 -12.68 4.68
CA MET A 125 8.03 -13.16 4.29
C MET A 125 6.88 -12.46 5.00
N LEU A 126 7.13 -11.72 6.09
CA LEU A 126 6.13 -10.94 6.80
C LEU A 126 6.11 -9.45 6.38
N ALA A 127 7.05 -9.03 5.53
CA ALA A 127 7.15 -7.65 5.03
C ALA A 127 6.21 -7.40 3.85
N GLY A 128 5.06 -8.03 3.84
CA GLY A 128 4.08 -7.89 2.78
C GLY A 128 2.71 -8.44 3.15
N ILE A 129 1.80 -8.30 2.20
CA ILE A 129 0.42 -8.78 2.32
C ILE A 129 0.33 -10.17 1.68
N TYR A 130 -0.05 -11.14 2.47
CA TYR A 130 -0.40 -12.47 1.99
C TYR A 130 -1.77 -12.45 1.34
N MET A 131 -1.86 -12.90 0.10
CA MET A 131 -3.10 -13.03 -0.65
C MET A 131 -3.29 -14.49 -1.08
N ARG A 132 -4.46 -15.04 -0.79
CA ARG A 132 -4.84 -16.40 -1.19
C ARG A 132 -6.31 -16.49 -1.56
N SER A 133 -6.67 -17.50 -2.34
CA SER A 133 -8.06 -17.84 -2.66
C SER A 133 -8.49 -19.07 -1.87
N ILE A 134 -9.66 -19.00 -1.22
CA ILE A 134 -10.27 -20.12 -0.51
C ILE A 134 -11.80 -20.03 -0.64
N ASN A 135 -12.45 -21.10 -1.05
CA ASN A 135 -13.92 -21.20 -1.14
C ASN A 135 -14.60 -20.02 -1.89
N GLY A 136 -13.95 -19.50 -2.93
CA GLY A 136 -14.46 -18.38 -3.72
C GLY A 136 -14.22 -17.00 -3.11
N GLU A 137 -13.54 -16.91 -1.97
CA GLU A 137 -13.10 -15.65 -1.36
C GLU A 137 -11.62 -15.42 -1.65
N LEU A 138 -11.23 -14.16 -1.79
CA LEU A 138 -9.84 -13.73 -1.70
C LEU A 138 -9.58 -13.19 -0.30
N ILE A 139 -8.61 -13.81 0.36
CA ILE A 139 -8.21 -13.47 1.73
C ILE A 139 -6.89 -12.73 1.65
N PHE A 140 -6.85 -11.57 2.30
CA PHE A 140 -5.67 -10.75 2.49
C PHE A 140 -5.30 -10.79 3.95
N ALA A 141 -4.05 -11.08 4.27
CA ALA A 141 -3.57 -11.12 5.65
C ALA A 141 -2.17 -10.54 5.77
N SER A 142 -1.87 -9.95 6.90
CA SER A 142 -0.54 -9.50 7.26
C SER A 142 -0.30 -9.62 8.76
N THR A 143 0.94 -9.78 9.16
CA THR A 143 1.34 -9.85 10.57
C THR A 143 2.80 -9.44 10.74
N ASP A 144 3.10 -8.82 11.87
CA ASP A 144 4.47 -8.54 12.34
C ASP A 144 4.88 -9.47 13.50
N SER A 145 4.12 -10.53 13.76
CA SER A 145 4.22 -11.48 14.88
C SER A 145 3.63 -11.00 16.20
N PHE A 146 3.23 -9.74 16.32
CA PHE A 146 2.60 -9.17 17.52
C PHE A 146 1.14 -8.81 17.30
N ARG A 147 0.75 -8.60 16.07
CA ARG A 147 -0.61 -8.31 15.60
C ARG A 147 -0.86 -8.99 14.27
N LEU A 148 -2.11 -9.20 13.97
CA LEU A 148 -2.59 -9.82 12.74
C LEU A 148 -3.77 -9.01 12.21
N SER A 149 -3.79 -8.78 10.91
CA SER A 149 -4.97 -8.26 10.21
C SER A 149 -5.35 -9.21 9.10
N GLU A 150 -6.65 -9.47 8.97
CA GLU A 150 -7.23 -10.23 7.86
C GLU A 150 -8.41 -9.44 7.29
N PHE A 151 -8.48 -9.41 5.96
CA PHE A 151 -9.62 -8.86 5.23
C PHE A 151 -10.01 -9.80 4.09
N ARG A 152 -11.32 -9.96 3.87
CA ARG A 152 -11.86 -10.86 2.85
C ARG A 152 -12.70 -10.09 1.85
N ILE A 153 -12.53 -10.42 0.58
CA ILE A 153 -13.40 -9.94 -0.49
C ILE A 153 -14.01 -11.14 -1.21
N ARG A 154 -15.20 -10.94 -1.77
CA ARG A 154 -15.89 -11.93 -2.60
C ARG A 154 -15.97 -11.39 -4.02
N PRO A 155 -15.02 -11.78 -4.90
CA PRO A 155 -15.07 -11.36 -6.29
C PRO A 155 -16.35 -11.88 -6.97
N GLU A 156 -16.86 -11.14 -7.95
CA GLU A 156 -18.04 -11.56 -8.72
C GLU A 156 -17.81 -12.88 -9.47
N THR A 157 -16.57 -13.14 -9.87
CA THR A 157 -16.15 -14.39 -10.50
C THR A 157 -15.29 -15.21 -9.56
N THR A 158 -15.55 -16.50 -9.45
CA THR A 158 -14.69 -17.39 -8.65
C THR A 158 -13.27 -17.37 -9.16
N VAL A 159 -12.36 -16.97 -8.30
CA VAL A 159 -10.94 -16.87 -8.60
C VAL A 159 -10.20 -18.01 -7.90
N ALA A 160 -9.55 -18.87 -8.66
CA ALA A 160 -8.55 -19.79 -8.14
C ALA A 160 -7.18 -19.15 -8.30
N HIS A 161 -6.53 -18.82 -7.21
CA HIS A 161 -5.23 -18.17 -7.22
C HIS A 161 -4.28 -18.83 -6.23
N ASN A 162 -3.07 -19.12 -6.68
CA ASN A 162 -2.03 -19.63 -5.79
C ASN A 162 -1.67 -18.56 -4.74
N PRO A 163 -1.36 -18.97 -3.51
CA PRO A 163 -0.95 -18.04 -2.47
C PRO A 163 0.28 -17.23 -2.89
N ILE A 164 0.23 -15.92 -2.67
CA ILE A 164 1.35 -15.00 -2.94
C ILE A 164 1.54 -14.06 -1.76
N ILE A 165 2.74 -13.46 -1.68
CA ILE A 165 3.04 -12.39 -0.71
C ILE A 165 3.46 -11.15 -1.49
N ILE A 166 2.60 -10.14 -1.50
CA ILE A 166 2.82 -8.87 -2.17
C ILE A 166 3.67 -7.99 -1.25
N PRO A 167 4.87 -7.54 -1.67
CA PRO A 167 5.71 -6.67 -0.84
C PRO A 167 4.97 -5.42 -0.39
N GLU A 168 5.24 -4.95 0.83
CA GLU A 168 4.66 -3.72 1.40
C GLU A 168 4.79 -2.53 0.44
N LYS A 169 5.96 -2.33 -0.15
CA LYS A 169 6.21 -1.23 -1.10
C LYS A 169 5.30 -1.30 -2.33
N ALA A 170 5.15 -2.50 -2.90
CA ALA A 170 4.27 -2.70 -4.05
C ALA A 170 2.79 -2.50 -3.67
N ALA A 171 2.37 -2.99 -2.51
CA ALA A 171 1.02 -2.79 -2.00
C ALA A 171 0.71 -1.30 -1.75
N ASN A 172 1.66 -0.54 -1.20
CA ASN A 172 1.54 0.91 -1.04
C ASN A 172 1.35 1.62 -2.39
N GLU A 173 2.15 1.30 -3.39
CA GLU A 173 2.01 1.92 -4.71
C GLU A 173 0.70 1.50 -5.39
N LEU A 174 0.29 0.25 -5.28
CA LEU A 174 -1.03 -0.20 -5.77
C LEU A 174 -2.17 0.60 -5.12
N SER A 175 -2.13 0.80 -3.80
CA SER A 175 -3.14 1.61 -3.11
C SER A 175 -3.20 3.06 -3.62
N ARG A 176 -2.05 3.65 -3.98
CA ARG A 176 -1.98 5.01 -4.55
C ARG A 176 -2.51 5.09 -5.97
N LEU A 177 -2.25 4.06 -6.79
CA LEU A 177 -2.72 4.00 -8.17
C LEU A 177 -4.23 3.80 -8.27
N LEU A 178 -4.86 3.19 -7.27
CA LEU A 178 -6.29 2.94 -7.22
C LEU A 178 -7.05 4.16 -6.69
N THR A 179 -7.16 5.18 -7.55
CA THR A 179 -7.95 6.38 -7.31
C THR A 179 -9.46 6.11 -7.45
N ASP A 180 -10.32 7.04 -7.04
CA ASP A 180 -11.77 6.83 -7.00
C ASP A 180 -12.41 6.66 -8.40
N ASP A 181 -11.75 7.11 -9.45
CA ASP A 181 -12.17 6.96 -10.85
C ASP A 181 -11.82 5.58 -11.43
N VAL A 182 -10.92 4.85 -10.82
CA VAL A 182 -10.54 3.49 -11.23
C VAL A 182 -11.61 2.49 -10.79
N LYS A 183 -12.18 1.75 -11.75
CA LYS A 183 -13.25 0.77 -11.49
C LYS A 183 -12.72 -0.65 -11.26
N ALA A 184 -11.70 -1.03 -12.00
CA ALA A 184 -11.16 -2.39 -11.97
C ALA A 184 -9.63 -2.39 -12.00
N ILE A 185 -9.06 -3.43 -11.43
CA ILE A 185 -7.65 -3.78 -11.52
C ILE A 185 -7.55 -5.22 -12.05
N GLU A 186 -6.60 -5.45 -12.95
CA GLU A 186 -6.25 -6.81 -13.39
C GLU A 186 -4.96 -7.24 -12.72
N ILE A 187 -4.98 -8.43 -12.13
CA ILE A 187 -3.82 -9.03 -11.46
C ILE A 187 -3.41 -10.29 -12.21
N CYS A 188 -2.16 -10.33 -12.64
CA CYS A 188 -1.54 -11.53 -13.20
C CYS A 188 -0.35 -11.92 -12.33
N THR A 189 -0.15 -13.20 -12.12
CA THR A 189 1.05 -13.71 -11.45
C THR A 189 1.73 -14.75 -12.31
N HIS A 190 3.05 -14.69 -12.36
CA HIS A 190 3.86 -15.68 -13.04
C HIS A 190 5.14 -15.90 -12.22
N GLU A 191 5.38 -17.15 -11.84
CA GLU A 191 6.51 -17.53 -10.97
C GLU A 191 6.58 -16.66 -9.68
N SER A 192 7.60 -15.82 -9.58
CA SER A 192 7.86 -14.94 -8.44
C SER A 192 7.50 -13.48 -8.72
N GLN A 193 6.65 -13.22 -9.71
CA GLN A 193 6.31 -11.87 -10.15
C GLN A 193 4.81 -11.62 -10.14
N LEU A 194 4.45 -10.39 -9.86
CA LEU A 194 3.12 -9.83 -9.95
C LEU A 194 3.10 -8.77 -11.06
N LEU A 195 2.12 -8.81 -11.93
CA LEU A 195 1.73 -7.71 -12.81
C LEU A 195 0.35 -7.23 -12.42
N ALA A 196 0.23 -5.96 -12.10
CA ALA A 196 -1.04 -5.27 -11.89
C ALA A 196 -1.27 -4.27 -13.03
N ILE A 197 -2.46 -4.29 -13.62
CA ILE A 197 -2.86 -3.38 -14.70
C ILE A 197 -4.01 -2.51 -14.20
N VAL A 198 -3.80 -1.21 -14.23
CA VAL A 198 -4.73 -0.18 -13.77
C VAL A 198 -4.88 0.85 -14.88
N GLY A 199 -5.85 0.65 -15.78
CA GLY A 199 -5.99 1.49 -16.96
C GLY A 199 -4.70 1.54 -17.80
N PRO A 200 -4.09 2.72 -18.02
CA PRO A 200 -2.86 2.87 -18.77
C PRO A 200 -1.60 2.50 -17.97
N ILE A 201 -1.73 2.16 -16.70
CA ILE A 201 -0.61 1.90 -15.81
C ILE A 201 -0.39 0.39 -15.65
N ARG A 202 0.87 -0.03 -15.74
CA ARG A 202 1.32 -1.38 -15.44
C ARG A 202 2.32 -1.33 -14.31
N LEU A 203 2.03 -2.02 -13.21
CA LEU A 203 2.95 -2.19 -12.10
C LEU A 203 3.42 -3.64 -12.08
N THR A 204 4.72 -3.84 -12.26
CA THR A 204 5.37 -5.14 -12.11
C THR A 204 6.15 -5.16 -10.81
N SER A 205 5.99 -6.18 -9.99
CA SER A 205 6.74 -6.35 -8.74
C SER A 205 7.22 -7.78 -8.56
N ARG A 206 8.38 -7.94 -7.94
CA ARG A 206 8.78 -9.24 -7.39
C ARG A 206 7.89 -9.56 -6.20
N LEU A 207 7.51 -10.82 -6.06
CA LEU A 207 6.82 -11.34 -4.88
C LEU A 207 7.83 -11.73 -3.81
N LEU A 208 7.44 -11.66 -2.55
CA LEU A 208 8.28 -12.15 -1.47
C LEU A 208 8.29 -13.68 -1.46
N ALA A 209 9.49 -14.23 -1.36
CA ALA A 209 9.67 -15.68 -1.26
C ALA A 209 9.42 -16.17 0.18
N GLY A 210 8.98 -17.43 0.31
CA GLY A 210 8.76 -18.08 1.57
C GLY A 210 7.31 -18.48 1.81
N LYS A 211 7.09 -19.17 2.93
CA LYS A 211 5.76 -19.59 3.35
C LYS A 211 5.24 -18.63 4.42
N PHE A 212 4.09 -18.02 4.15
CA PHE A 212 3.40 -17.22 5.18
C PHE A 212 2.95 -18.14 6.32
N PRO A 213 3.06 -17.73 7.60
CA PRO A 213 2.65 -18.55 8.72
C PRO A 213 1.19 -18.98 8.63
N ASP A 214 0.91 -20.17 9.12
CA ASP A 214 -0.45 -20.58 9.38
C ASP A 214 -0.96 -19.80 10.62
N TYR A 215 -1.99 -18.97 10.41
CA TYR A 215 -2.46 -18.03 11.42
C TYR A 215 -3.92 -18.24 11.83
N GLU A 216 -4.65 -19.14 11.17
CA GLU A 216 -6.09 -19.31 11.41
C GLU A 216 -6.41 -19.70 12.86
N TRP A 217 -5.52 -20.44 13.47
CA TRP A 217 -5.66 -20.87 14.86
C TRP A 217 -5.51 -19.76 15.91
N PHE A 218 -5.03 -18.56 15.51
CA PHE A 218 -4.99 -17.39 16.40
C PHE A 218 -6.38 -16.76 16.63
N PHE A 219 -7.33 -17.00 15.74
CA PHE A 219 -8.68 -16.51 15.95
C PHE A 219 -9.40 -17.36 17.00
N PRO A 220 -9.80 -16.77 18.15
CA PRO A 220 -10.49 -17.52 19.20
C PRO A 220 -11.89 -17.94 18.71
N SER A 221 -12.31 -19.13 19.10
CA SER A 221 -13.66 -19.62 18.88
C SER A 221 -14.66 -19.02 19.86
N GLU A 222 -14.20 -18.56 21.03
CA GLU A 222 -15.01 -17.96 22.08
C GLU A 222 -14.37 -16.70 22.63
N TYR A 223 -15.21 -15.76 23.06
CA TYR A 223 -14.80 -14.49 23.64
C TYR A 223 -15.28 -14.41 25.10
N ARG A 224 -14.43 -13.90 26.01
CA ARG A 224 -14.77 -13.71 27.42
C ARG A 224 -15.51 -12.42 27.69
N SER A 225 -15.22 -11.38 26.92
CA SER A 225 -15.80 -10.05 27.04
C SER A 225 -15.99 -9.44 25.66
N LYS A 226 -17.05 -8.67 25.50
CA LYS A 226 -17.30 -7.87 24.30
C LYS A 226 -17.65 -6.45 24.72
N SER A 227 -16.96 -5.48 24.15
CA SER A 227 -17.19 -4.07 24.41
C SER A 227 -17.46 -3.33 23.11
N VAL A 228 -18.46 -2.43 23.13
CA VAL A 228 -18.77 -1.53 22.01
C VAL A 228 -18.55 -0.11 22.47
N VAL A 229 -17.75 0.64 21.73
CA VAL A 229 -17.36 2.01 22.03
C VAL A 229 -17.45 2.89 20.79
N LEU A 230 -17.62 4.19 20.95
CA LEU A 230 -17.46 5.14 19.87
C LEU A 230 -15.98 5.19 19.48
N ARG A 231 -15.70 4.96 18.18
CA ARG A 231 -14.34 4.95 17.63
C ARG A 231 -13.60 6.25 17.96
N SER A 232 -14.23 7.40 17.76
CA SER A 232 -13.63 8.72 18.02
C SER A 232 -13.22 8.92 19.48
N GLU A 233 -14.04 8.50 20.44
CA GLU A 233 -13.73 8.56 21.88
C GLU A 233 -12.57 7.61 22.22
N PHE A 234 -12.59 6.39 21.70
CA PHE A 234 -11.54 5.41 21.96
C PHE A 234 -10.20 5.83 21.38
N VAL A 235 -10.16 6.35 20.14
CA VAL A 235 -8.96 6.93 19.54
C VAL A 235 -8.41 8.05 20.39
N ASN A 236 -9.28 8.95 20.89
CA ASN A 236 -8.83 10.06 21.73
C ASN A 236 -8.26 9.59 23.07
N ALA A 237 -8.92 8.62 23.73
CA ALA A 237 -8.42 8.02 24.96
C ALA A 237 -7.05 7.34 24.77
N LEU A 238 -6.90 6.58 23.69
CA LEU A 238 -5.62 5.95 23.36
C LEU A 238 -4.53 6.98 23.06
N LYS A 239 -4.84 8.07 22.36
CA LYS A 239 -3.88 9.15 22.09
C LYS A 239 -3.43 9.84 23.38
N GLN A 240 -4.34 10.09 24.34
CA GLN A 240 -3.99 10.64 25.63
C GLN A 240 -3.08 9.69 26.42
N ALA A 241 -3.45 8.41 26.52
CA ALA A 241 -2.63 7.40 27.17
C ALA A 241 -1.26 7.26 26.51
N ASN A 242 -1.20 7.40 25.19
CA ASN A 242 0.04 7.26 24.40
C ASN A 242 1.10 8.32 24.72
N LEU A 243 0.70 9.50 25.20
CA LEU A 243 1.66 10.52 25.64
C LEU A 243 2.59 10.01 26.75
N VAL A 244 2.04 9.16 27.63
CA VAL A 244 2.80 8.54 28.74
C VAL A 244 3.36 7.19 28.30
N ALA A 245 2.58 6.36 27.63
CA ALA A 245 2.92 4.99 27.26
C ALA A 245 4.16 4.88 26.34
N ARG A 246 4.51 5.95 25.60
CA ARG A 246 5.70 6.01 24.75
C ARG A 246 6.99 5.64 25.49
N GLN A 247 7.10 5.98 26.78
CA GLN A 247 8.26 5.61 27.60
C GLN A 247 8.31 4.14 27.99
N ASN A 248 7.20 3.43 27.84
CA ASN A 248 7.08 2.02 28.20
C ASN A 248 6.54 1.19 27.00
N ASN A 249 7.17 1.31 25.83
CA ASN A 249 6.85 0.57 24.62
C ASN A 249 5.35 0.58 24.27
N PHE A 250 4.67 1.73 24.50
CA PHE A 250 3.24 1.93 24.27
C PHE A 250 2.33 0.98 25.05
N ASN A 251 2.83 0.42 26.17
CA ASN A 251 2.07 -0.54 26.97
C ASN A 251 0.90 0.16 27.68
N THR A 252 -0.30 -0.27 27.36
CA THR A 252 -1.55 0.34 27.83
C THR A 252 -2.48 -0.77 28.30
N ARG A 253 -3.22 -0.53 29.39
CA ARG A 253 -4.24 -1.43 29.90
C ARG A 253 -5.62 -0.93 29.49
N ILE A 254 -6.46 -1.82 29.00
CA ILE A 254 -7.86 -1.57 28.71
C ILE A 254 -8.68 -2.42 29.67
N ARG A 255 -9.52 -1.77 30.49
CA ARG A 255 -10.42 -2.43 31.42
C ARG A 255 -11.87 -2.15 31.03
N SER A 256 -12.63 -3.20 30.79
CA SER A 256 -14.07 -3.13 30.62
C SER A 256 -14.77 -3.31 31.97
N LYS A 257 -15.72 -2.41 32.31
CA LYS A 257 -16.47 -2.40 33.57
C LYS A 257 -17.98 -2.53 33.29
N HIS A 258 -18.67 -3.28 34.12
CA HIS A 258 -20.14 -3.49 33.98
C HIS A 258 -20.96 -2.17 34.01
N GLU A 259 -20.41 -1.12 34.58
CA GLU A 259 -21.06 0.19 34.62
C GLU A 259 -21.15 0.89 33.24
N GLY A 260 -20.84 0.21 32.14
CA GLY A 260 -20.82 0.81 30.81
C GLY A 260 -19.64 1.76 30.61
N LYS A 261 -18.53 1.50 31.30
CA LYS A 261 -17.27 2.29 31.18
C LYS A 261 -16.12 1.43 30.69
N ILE A 262 -15.35 2.02 29.82
CA ILE A 262 -14.07 1.46 29.36
C ILE A 262 -12.97 2.39 29.88
N GLU A 263 -12.05 1.85 30.66
CA GLU A 263 -10.89 2.57 31.19
C GLU A 263 -9.66 2.22 30.38
N VAL A 264 -8.99 3.25 29.87
CA VAL A 264 -7.69 3.17 29.18
C VAL A 264 -6.65 3.77 30.11
N SER A 265 -5.69 2.95 30.55
CA SER A 265 -4.71 3.41 31.55
C SER A 265 -3.29 2.96 31.23
N THR A 266 -2.31 3.71 31.71
CA THR A 266 -0.88 3.37 31.63
C THR A 266 -0.36 2.93 33.00
N GLY A 267 0.77 2.25 33.00
CA GLY A 267 1.57 2.14 34.22
C GLY A 267 2.19 3.46 34.61
N ASP A 268 2.69 3.51 35.85
CA ASP A 268 3.47 4.65 36.32
C ASP A 268 4.83 4.71 35.60
N THR A 269 5.20 5.89 35.15
CA THR A 269 6.45 6.16 34.43
C THR A 269 7.13 7.39 35.04
N GLU A 270 8.34 7.72 34.60
CA GLU A 270 9.06 8.92 35.08
C GLU A 270 8.30 10.23 34.82
N ILE A 271 7.43 10.26 33.79
CA ILE A 271 6.60 11.44 33.45
C ILE A 271 5.19 11.36 34.04
N GLY A 272 4.86 10.26 34.77
CA GLY A 272 3.58 10.07 35.42
C GLY A 272 2.73 8.91 34.85
N ALA A 273 1.46 8.93 35.13
CA ALA A 273 0.47 7.95 34.67
C ALA A 273 -0.72 8.62 33.99
N SER A 274 -1.43 7.89 33.15
CA SER A 274 -2.67 8.35 32.51
C SER A 274 -3.79 7.37 32.79
N ILE A 275 -4.97 7.91 33.11
CA ILE A 275 -6.22 7.14 33.22
C ILE A 275 -7.31 7.92 32.50
N VAL A 276 -7.89 7.33 31.49
CA VAL A 276 -8.99 7.93 30.70
C VAL A 276 -10.16 6.98 30.71
N SER A 277 -11.33 7.49 31.08
CA SER A 277 -12.58 6.71 31.06
C SER A 277 -13.48 7.19 29.92
N ILE A 278 -14.00 6.28 29.14
CA ILE A 278 -14.95 6.53 28.06
C ILE A 278 -16.22 5.71 28.28
N SER A 279 -17.31 6.13 27.66
CA SER A 279 -18.57 5.39 27.67
C SER A 279 -18.54 4.23 26.67
N GLY A 280 -19.20 3.13 27.01
CA GLY A 280 -19.33 1.98 26.13
C GLY A 280 -20.31 0.96 26.69
N SER A 281 -20.73 -0.01 25.89
CA SER A 281 -21.46 -1.16 26.39
C SER A 281 -20.48 -2.31 26.61
N VAL A 282 -20.66 -3.05 27.71
CA VAL A 282 -19.86 -4.22 28.05
C VAL A 282 -20.80 -5.39 28.23
N GLU A 283 -20.61 -6.41 27.41
CA GLU A 283 -21.33 -7.66 27.47
C GLU A 283 -20.43 -8.73 28.12
N TRP A 284 -21.03 -9.65 28.85
CA TRP A 284 -20.46 -10.81 29.56
C TRP A 284 -19.65 -10.45 30.81
N GLN A 285 -18.33 -10.51 30.80
CA GLN A 285 -17.49 -10.34 31.99
C GLN A 285 -16.69 -9.05 31.94
N GLU A 286 -16.47 -8.48 33.14
CA GLU A 286 -15.40 -7.49 33.26
C GLU A 286 -14.07 -8.14 32.95
N ASP A 287 -13.24 -7.45 32.20
CA ASP A 287 -11.92 -7.97 31.84
C ASP A 287 -10.90 -6.83 31.77
N ILE A 288 -9.62 -7.21 31.85
CA ILE A 288 -8.50 -6.30 31.70
C ILE A 288 -7.48 -6.93 30.76
N ILE A 289 -7.08 -6.19 29.75
CA ILE A 289 -6.07 -6.62 28.80
C ILE A 289 -4.93 -5.59 28.72
N GLY A 290 -3.71 -6.09 28.53
CA GLY A 290 -2.54 -5.27 28.20
C GLY A 290 -2.31 -5.30 26.70
N VAL A 291 -2.19 -4.12 26.09
CA VAL A 291 -2.02 -3.98 24.65
C VAL A 291 -1.00 -2.89 24.33
N ASN A 292 -0.44 -2.97 23.15
CA ASN A 292 0.30 -1.84 22.58
C ASN A 292 -0.70 -0.86 21.96
N SER A 293 -0.81 0.33 22.54
CA SER A 293 -1.77 1.36 22.11
C SER A 293 -1.49 1.88 20.69
N GLU A 294 -0.24 1.86 20.24
CA GLU A 294 0.11 2.27 18.87
C GLU A 294 -0.48 1.29 17.83
N TYR A 295 -0.42 -0.02 18.14
CA TYR A 295 -1.03 -1.04 17.27
C TYR A 295 -2.53 -0.86 17.15
N LEU A 296 -3.21 -0.54 18.25
CA LEU A 296 -4.65 -0.26 18.24
C LEU A 296 -4.96 1.01 17.46
N LEU A 297 -4.18 2.09 17.63
CA LEU A 297 -4.37 3.33 16.90
C LEU A 297 -4.23 3.12 15.39
N GLN A 298 -3.26 2.32 14.96
CA GLN A 298 -3.10 1.98 13.55
C GLN A 298 -4.29 1.16 13.02
N ALA A 299 -4.75 0.17 13.76
CA ALA A 299 -5.95 -0.60 13.40
C ALA A 299 -7.19 0.31 13.31
N LEU A 300 -7.39 1.19 14.29
CA LEU A 300 -8.50 2.14 14.30
C LEU A 300 -8.42 3.18 13.19
N SER A 301 -7.23 3.48 12.66
CA SER A 301 -7.08 4.44 11.56
C SER A 301 -7.69 3.94 10.25
N VAL A 302 -7.77 2.64 10.04
CA VAL A 302 -8.33 2.00 8.84
C VAL A 302 -9.78 1.53 9.00
N ILE A 303 -10.35 1.62 10.19
CA ILE A 303 -11.77 1.34 10.44
C ILE A 303 -12.56 2.62 10.15
N ARG A 304 -13.54 2.54 9.27
CA ARG A 304 -14.52 3.63 9.03
C ARG A 304 -15.68 3.49 9.99
N GLU A 305 -16.25 4.61 10.42
CA GLU A 305 -17.49 4.65 11.22
C GLU A 305 -18.69 4.18 10.42
#